data_1102a6183bb1654cb3ce395156109136
#
_entry.id   1102a6183bb1654cb3ce395156109136
#
_cell.length_a   1.000
_cell.length_b   1.000
_cell.length_c   1.000
_cell.angle_alpha   90.00
_cell.angle_beta   90.00
_cell.angle_gamma   90.00
#
_symmetry.space_group_name_H-M   'P 1'
#
loop_
_entity.id
_entity.type
_entity.pdbx_description
1 polymer ?
#
loop_
_entity_poly.entity_id
_entity_poly.type
_entity_poly.pdbx_seq_one_letter_code
_entity_poly.pdbx_strand_id
1 'polypeptide(L)'
;MERRLEGKVAVVAGGTRGAGRGISVELGAAGATVYVTGRTSRENGRSPMGRPETIEETAEMVEAAGGRGIATRVDHSRPEQVEALFERVAEEQDGRLDVLVNDVWGGDPLTNWDTPFWEHSLEDGLALLRQAIETHIITSHCAAPLMVRQGSGLILEITDGTGVGYRGNLFYDLAKASVIRLALAQSEELRHYGVAALALTPGFLRSEAVLDHFGVSEERWRDAIEKDANFAASETPAYIGRAAVALAADPKVHDRTGQALSTWQLAKEYRFTDRDGNQPDWGTHFQRLLRDVSESELR
;
A
#
# COMPACT_ATOMS: atom_id res chain seq x y z
N MET A 1 -12.12 -1.41 18.95
CA MET A 1 -11.88 -0.27 18.05
C MET A 1 -13.22 0.27 17.59
N GLU A 2 -13.38 1.57 17.45
CA GLU A 2 -14.65 2.16 16.98
C GLU A 2 -14.89 1.76 15.51
N ARG A 3 -16.11 1.29 15.20
CA ARG A 3 -16.46 0.80 13.84
C ARG A 3 -16.75 1.97 12.87
N ARG A 4 -15.76 2.83 12.66
CA ARG A 4 -15.90 4.07 11.88
C ARG A 4 -16.18 3.86 10.39
N LEU A 5 -15.94 2.64 9.87
CA LEU A 5 -16.15 2.27 8.47
C LEU A 5 -17.25 1.22 8.30
N GLU A 6 -18.19 1.12 9.27
CA GLU A 6 -19.32 0.21 9.15
C GLU A 6 -20.16 0.54 7.91
N GLY A 7 -20.49 -0.48 7.12
CA GLY A 7 -21.21 -0.34 5.86
C GLY A 7 -20.39 0.27 4.72
N LYS A 8 -19.09 0.50 4.87
CA LYS A 8 -18.19 0.93 3.82
C LYS A 8 -17.63 -0.27 3.05
N VAL A 9 -17.41 -0.09 1.76
CA VAL A 9 -16.86 -1.11 0.85
C VAL A 9 -15.47 -0.68 0.40
N ALA A 10 -14.50 -1.56 0.57
CA ALA A 10 -13.12 -1.35 0.16
C ALA A 10 -12.63 -2.46 -0.78
N VAL A 11 -11.83 -2.11 -1.76
CA VAL A 11 -11.05 -3.04 -2.58
C VAL A 11 -9.58 -2.76 -2.32
N VAL A 12 -8.82 -3.81 -1.94
CA VAL A 12 -7.37 -3.73 -1.75
C VAL A 12 -6.69 -4.58 -2.82
N ALA A 13 -6.13 -3.92 -3.81
CA ALA A 13 -5.31 -4.52 -4.84
C ALA A 13 -3.90 -4.77 -4.28
N GLY A 14 -3.48 -6.05 -4.25
CA GLY A 14 -2.22 -6.44 -3.61
C GLY A 14 -2.35 -6.77 -2.12
N GLY A 15 -3.55 -7.17 -1.65
CA GLY A 15 -3.86 -7.46 -0.24
C GLY A 15 -3.26 -8.74 0.34
N THR A 16 -2.36 -9.43 -0.36
CA THR A 16 -1.87 -10.75 0.04
C THR A 16 -0.92 -10.69 1.25
N ARG A 17 -0.08 -9.66 1.36
CA ARG A 17 0.97 -9.50 2.39
C ARG A 17 1.36 -8.03 2.57
N GLY A 18 2.28 -7.76 3.50
CA GLY A 18 2.88 -6.44 3.71
C GLY A 18 1.86 -5.34 3.97
N ALA A 19 2.02 -4.19 3.31
CA ALA A 19 1.15 -3.04 3.47
C ALA A 19 -0.31 -3.36 3.13
N GLY A 20 -0.57 -4.01 1.99
CA GLY A 20 -1.92 -4.36 1.56
C GLY A 20 -2.64 -5.30 2.52
N ARG A 21 -1.95 -6.28 3.11
CA ARG A 21 -2.50 -7.13 4.19
C ARG A 21 -2.86 -6.29 5.41
N GLY A 22 -1.91 -5.47 5.89
CA GLY A 22 -2.13 -4.62 7.05
C GLY A 22 -3.30 -3.64 6.86
N ILE A 23 -3.38 -3.01 5.68
CA ILE A 23 -4.48 -2.11 5.31
C ILE A 23 -5.81 -2.88 5.30
N SER A 24 -5.86 -4.07 4.69
CA SER A 24 -7.07 -4.89 4.63
C SER A 24 -7.59 -5.22 6.02
N VAL A 25 -6.71 -5.66 6.92
CA VAL A 25 -7.06 -6.05 8.30
C VAL A 25 -7.56 -4.84 9.11
N GLU A 26 -6.89 -3.70 9.04
CA GLU A 26 -7.29 -2.51 9.79
C GLU A 26 -8.59 -1.88 9.25
N LEU A 27 -8.83 -1.90 7.93
CA LEU A 27 -10.14 -1.52 7.34
C LEU A 27 -11.26 -2.43 7.85
N GLY A 28 -11.00 -3.74 7.91
CA GLY A 28 -11.92 -4.70 8.51
C GLY A 28 -12.18 -4.46 9.99
N ALA A 29 -11.13 -4.21 10.78
CA ALA A 29 -11.25 -3.86 12.20
C ALA A 29 -12.09 -2.60 12.43
N ALA A 30 -12.09 -1.68 11.46
CA ALA A 30 -12.96 -0.50 11.46
C ALA A 30 -14.39 -0.77 10.95
N GLY A 31 -14.72 -2.01 10.57
CA GLY A 31 -16.08 -2.46 10.20
C GLY A 31 -16.38 -2.50 8.70
N ALA A 32 -15.38 -2.31 7.83
CA ALA A 32 -15.60 -2.35 6.39
C ALA A 32 -15.81 -3.77 5.85
N THR A 33 -16.49 -3.86 4.69
CA THR A 33 -16.38 -5.00 3.78
C THR A 33 -15.16 -4.80 2.89
N VAL A 34 -14.23 -5.76 2.89
CA VAL A 34 -12.93 -5.64 2.21
C VAL A 34 -12.77 -6.78 1.19
N TYR A 35 -12.72 -6.41 -0.10
CA TYR A 35 -12.28 -7.31 -1.15
C TYR A 35 -10.75 -7.36 -1.14
N VAL A 36 -10.21 -8.49 -0.73
CA VAL A 36 -8.77 -8.75 -0.69
C VAL A 36 -8.36 -9.40 -2.01
N THR A 37 -7.58 -8.70 -2.82
CA THR A 37 -7.24 -9.19 -4.16
C THR A 37 -5.74 -9.39 -4.35
N GLY A 38 -5.39 -10.34 -5.21
CA GLY A 38 -4.02 -10.69 -5.53
C GLY A 38 -3.95 -12.01 -6.31
N ARG A 39 -2.74 -12.39 -6.73
CA ARG A 39 -2.52 -13.58 -7.57
C ARG A 39 -2.37 -14.87 -6.77
N THR A 40 -1.87 -14.77 -5.52
CA THR A 40 -1.59 -15.94 -4.68
C THR A 40 -2.84 -16.34 -3.91
N SER A 41 -3.34 -17.54 -4.18
CA SER A 41 -4.49 -18.14 -3.53
C SER A 41 -4.20 -19.60 -3.14
N ARG A 42 -4.97 -20.16 -2.21
CA ARG A 42 -4.84 -21.56 -1.79
C ARG A 42 -5.06 -22.54 -2.95
N GLU A 43 -6.00 -22.23 -3.84
CA GLU A 43 -6.34 -23.12 -4.97
C GLU A 43 -5.32 -23.03 -6.11
N ASN A 44 -4.83 -21.82 -6.41
CA ASN A 44 -4.02 -21.57 -7.60
C ASN A 44 -2.51 -21.43 -7.31
N GLY A 45 -2.13 -21.72 -6.06
CA GLY A 45 -0.73 -21.77 -5.66
C GLY A 45 -0.05 -20.41 -5.59
N ARG A 46 1.27 -20.45 -5.53
CA ARG A 46 2.12 -19.29 -5.28
C ARG A 46 2.25 -18.41 -6.53
N SER A 47 2.36 -17.11 -6.31
CA SER A 47 2.76 -16.16 -7.35
C SER A 47 4.23 -16.38 -7.77
N PRO A 48 4.71 -15.72 -8.83
CA PRO A 48 6.13 -15.76 -9.23
C PRO A 48 7.11 -15.39 -8.10
N MET A 49 6.68 -14.67 -7.07
CA MET A 49 7.49 -14.36 -5.88
C MET A 49 7.73 -15.56 -4.95
N GLY A 50 7.06 -16.70 -5.17
CA GLY A 50 7.23 -17.92 -4.39
C GLY A 50 6.78 -17.86 -2.92
N ARG A 51 6.16 -16.76 -2.49
CA ARG A 51 5.73 -16.49 -1.11
C ARG A 51 4.49 -17.31 -0.74
N PRO A 52 4.38 -17.75 0.54
CA PRO A 52 3.29 -18.63 0.98
C PRO A 52 1.97 -17.90 1.28
N GLU A 53 2.02 -16.59 1.57
CA GLU A 53 0.87 -15.82 2.01
C GLU A 53 -0.22 -15.79 0.91
N THR A 54 -1.49 -15.94 1.31
CA THR A 54 -2.63 -16.00 0.40
C THR A 54 -3.66 -14.90 0.66
N ILE A 55 -4.50 -14.62 -0.34
CA ILE A 55 -5.62 -13.68 -0.19
C ILE A 55 -6.68 -14.21 0.78
N GLU A 56 -6.89 -15.53 0.83
CA GLU A 56 -7.84 -16.16 1.75
C GLU A 56 -7.41 -15.99 3.21
N GLU A 57 -6.10 -16.18 3.49
CA GLU A 57 -5.56 -15.94 4.82
C GLU A 57 -5.78 -14.50 5.27
N THR A 58 -5.54 -13.53 4.39
CA THR A 58 -5.79 -12.11 4.70
C THR A 58 -7.29 -11.83 4.90
N ALA A 59 -8.18 -12.42 4.08
CA ALA A 59 -9.61 -12.27 4.26
C ALA A 59 -10.10 -12.85 5.60
N GLU A 60 -9.58 -14.01 6.02
CA GLU A 60 -9.84 -14.59 7.35
C GLU A 60 -9.35 -13.67 8.48
N MET A 61 -8.19 -13.01 8.31
CA MET A 61 -7.71 -12.02 9.27
C MET A 61 -8.62 -10.79 9.35
N VAL A 62 -9.20 -10.35 8.24
CA VAL A 62 -10.21 -9.27 8.18
C VAL A 62 -11.44 -9.67 8.98
N GLU A 63 -11.94 -10.90 8.81
CA GLU A 63 -13.09 -11.42 9.55
C GLU A 63 -12.80 -11.55 11.05
N ALA A 64 -11.63 -12.08 11.41
CA ALA A 64 -11.19 -12.17 12.79
C ALA A 64 -11.05 -10.80 13.47
N ALA A 65 -10.78 -9.75 12.71
CA ALA A 65 -10.74 -8.36 13.17
C ALA A 65 -12.13 -7.70 13.30
N GLY A 66 -13.20 -8.36 12.83
CA GLY A 66 -14.59 -7.90 12.96
C GLY A 66 -15.18 -7.24 11.71
N GLY A 67 -14.49 -7.27 10.58
CA GLY A 67 -14.98 -6.86 9.28
C GLY A 67 -15.59 -8.02 8.47
N ARG A 68 -15.82 -7.78 7.18
CA ARG A 68 -16.18 -8.81 6.21
C ARG A 68 -15.07 -8.93 5.17
N GLY A 69 -14.33 -10.04 5.17
CA GLY A 69 -13.25 -10.32 4.23
C GLY A 69 -13.74 -11.14 3.02
N ILE A 70 -13.47 -10.69 1.82
CA ILE A 70 -13.82 -11.37 0.58
C ILE A 70 -12.56 -11.57 -0.26
N ALA A 71 -12.01 -12.79 -0.26
CA ALA A 71 -10.88 -13.13 -1.09
C ALA A 71 -11.32 -13.23 -2.57
N THR A 72 -10.65 -12.52 -3.45
CA THR A 72 -10.92 -12.56 -4.90
C THR A 72 -9.60 -12.61 -5.66
N ARG A 73 -9.35 -13.73 -6.33
CA ARG A 73 -8.14 -13.88 -7.11
C ARG A 73 -8.18 -13.01 -8.36
N VAL A 74 -7.23 -12.09 -8.48
CA VAL A 74 -7.11 -11.15 -9.60
C VAL A 74 -5.64 -10.96 -9.95
N ASP A 75 -5.30 -11.06 -11.21
CA ASP A 75 -4.08 -10.51 -11.78
C ASP A 75 -4.38 -9.10 -12.31
N HIS A 76 -3.93 -8.08 -11.59
CA HIS A 76 -4.18 -6.68 -11.93
C HIS A 76 -3.46 -6.20 -13.21
N SER A 77 -2.60 -7.03 -13.79
CA SER A 77 -2.03 -6.79 -15.12
C SER A 77 -2.97 -7.24 -16.26
N ARG A 78 -4.12 -7.83 -15.92
CA ARG A 78 -5.11 -8.36 -16.85
C ARG A 78 -6.39 -7.52 -16.77
N PRO A 79 -6.63 -6.58 -17.69
CA PRO A 79 -7.80 -5.70 -17.66
C PRO A 79 -9.12 -6.46 -17.50
N GLU A 80 -9.30 -7.56 -18.23
CA GLU A 80 -10.51 -8.37 -18.17
C GLU A 80 -10.80 -8.98 -16.78
N GLN A 81 -9.77 -9.31 -16.00
CA GLN A 81 -9.95 -9.79 -14.62
C GLN A 81 -10.30 -8.66 -13.67
N VAL A 82 -9.76 -7.48 -13.92
CA VAL A 82 -10.05 -6.27 -13.11
C VAL A 82 -11.45 -5.76 -13.40
N GLU A 83 -11.88 -5.75 -14.65
CA GLU A 83 -13.28 -5.45 -15.05
C GLU A 83 -14.27 -6.39 -14.34
N ALA A 84 -14.04 -7.70 -14.43
CA ALA A 84 -14.87 -8.70 -13.75
C ALA A 84 -14.91 -8.52 -12.22
N LEU A 85 -13.79 -8.10 -11.60
CA LEU A 85 -13.77 -7.76 -10.17
C LEU A 85 -14.75 -6.62 -9.87
N PHE A 86 -14.68 -5.50 -10.59
CA PHE A 86 -15.51 -4.33 -10.29
C PHE A 86 -16.97 -4.51 -10.72
N GLU A 87 -17.26 -5.32 -11.72
CA GLU A 87 -18.62 -5.80 -12.01
C GLU A 87 -19.20 -6.58 -10.83
N ARG A 88 -18.43 -7.53 -10.30
CA ARG A 88 -18.83 -8.30 -9.11
C ARG A 88 -19.03 -7.41 -7.88
N VAL A 89 -18.12 -6.45 -7.63
CA VAL A 89 -18.27 -5.48 -6.53
C VAL A 89 -19.55 -4.67 -6.70
N ALA A 90 -19.83 -4.21 -7.91
CA ALA A 90 -21.05 -3.46 -8.21
C ALA A 90 -22.33 -4.30 -7.95
N GLU A 91 -22.34 -5.55 -8.37
CA GLU A 91 -23.47 -6.48 -8.17
C GLU A 91 -23.67 -6.81 -6.68
N GLU A 92 -22.61 -7.16 -5.95
CA GLU A 92 -22.68 -7.60 -4.55
C GLU A 92 -22.89 -6.45 -3.56
N GLN A 93 -22.60 -5.19 -3.95
CA GLN A 93 -22.60 -4.03 -3.07
C GLN A 93 -23.51 -2.89 -3.58
N ASP A 94 -24.49 -3.19 -4.41
CA ASP A 94 -25.45 -2.21 -4.95
C ASP A 94 -24.76 -1.00 -5.60
N GLY A 95 -23.68 -1.23 -6.33
CA GLY A 95 -22.89 -0.20 -7.01
C GLY A 95 -21.95 0.61 -6.10
N ARG A 96 -21.81 0.23 -4.83
CA ARG A 96 -21.03 0.97 -3.85
C ARG A 96 -19.55 0.58 -3.86
N LEU A 97 -18.68 1.59 -3.85
CA LEU A 97 -17.23 1.48 -3.60
C LEU A 97 -16.74 2.74 -2.89
N ASP A 98 -16.36 2.63 -1.63
CA ASP A 98 -15.92 3.78 -0.82
C ASP A 98 -14.41 3.98 -0.85
N VAL A 99 -13.63 2.89 -0.88
CA VAL A 99 -12.16 2.94 -0.82
C VAL A 99 -11.55 1.99 -1.84
N LEU A 100 -10.64 2.48 -2.64
CA LEU A 100 -9.71 1.70 -3.43
C LEU A 100 -8.31 1.88 -2.87
N VAL A 101 -7.60 0.78 -2.64
CA VAL A 101 -6.18 0.79 -2.28
C VAL A 101 -5.40 0.08 -3.38
N ASN A 102 -4.50 0.78 -4.02
CA ASN A 102 -3.55 0.21 -4.99
C ASN A 102 -2.21 -0.04 -4.30
N ASP A 103 -1.92 -1.31 -3.99
CA ASP A 103 -0.67 -1.78 -3.38
C ASP A 103 -0.08 -2.96 -4.16
N VAL A 104 -0.36 -3.05 -5.46
CA VAL A 104 0.25 -4.08 -6.30
C VAL A 104 1.73 -3.77 -6.48
N TRP A 105 2.56 -4.62 -5.90
CA TRP A 105 4.01 -4.62 -6.04
C TRP A 105 4.45 -5.99 -6.61
N GLY A 106 5.69 -6.33 -6.54
CA GLY A 106 6.28 -7.58 -7.05
C GLY A 106 7.61 -7.30 -7.69
N GLY A 107 8.14 -6.12 -7.39
CA GLY A 107 9.42 -5.66 -7.90
C GLY A 107 10.64 -6.16 -7.12
N ASP A 108 10.46 -6.73 -5.92
CA ASP A 108 11.61 -7.13 -5.09
C ASP A 108 12.58 -8.08 -5.83
N PRO A 109 12.14 -9.17 -6.48
CA PRO A 109 13.04 -10.04 -7.23
C PRO A 109 13.54 -9.44 -8.53
N LEU A 110 12.96 -8.32 -8.98
CA LEU A 110 13.31 -7.60 -10.21
C LEU A 110 14.21 -6.39 -9.94
N THR A 111 14.49 -6.07 -8.66
CA THR A 111 15.32 -4.93 -8.28
C THR A 111 16.72 -5.41 -7.90
N ASN A 112 17.73 -4.90 -8.56
CA ASN A 112 19.12 -5.09 -8.16
C ASN A 112 19.69 -3.74 -7.67
N TRP A 113 19.95 -3.65 -6.38
CA TRP A 113 20.40 -2.41 -5.74
C TRP A 113 21.86 -2.07 -5.99
N ASP A 114 22.68 -3.09 -6.29
CA ASP A 114 24.13 -2.97 -6.43
C ASP A 114 24.57 -2.76 -7.88
N THR A 115 23.63 -2.69 -8.82
CA THR A 115 23.91 -2.63 -10.26
C THR A 115 23.43 -1.30 -10.83
N PRO A 116 24.31 -0.52 -11.51
CA PRO A 116 23.90 0.71 -12.18
C PRO A 116 22.90 0.39 -13.29
N PHE A 117 22.04 1.36 -13.65
CA PHE A 117 20.89 1.10 -14.52
C PHE A 117 21.26 0.57 -15.91
N TRP A 118 22.45 0.92 -16.43
CA TRP A 118 22.92 0.48 -17.76
C TRP A 118 23.46 -0.97 -17.77
N GLU A 119 23.67 -1.56 -16.60
CA GLU A 119 24.06 -2.97 -16.42
C GLU A 119 22.92 -3.81 -15.83
N HIS A 120 21.86 -3.14 -15.34
CA HIS A 120 20.64 -3.80 -14.86
C HIS A 120 19.94 -4.52 -16.02
N SER A 121 19.31 -5.66 -15.75
CA SER A 121 18.47 -6.33 -16.75
C SER A 121 17.36 -5.40 -17.23
N LEU A 122 17.38 -5.04 -18.50
CA LEU A 122 16.33 -4.19 -19.09
C LEU A 122 14.97 -4.87 -19.05
N GLU A 123 14.93 -6.20 -19.22
CA GLU A 123 13.70 -7.00 -19.15
C GLU A 123 13.07 -6.91 -17.76
N ASP A 124 13.87 -7.10 -16.70
CA ASP A 124 13.42 -7.01 -15.32
C ASP A 124 12.98 -5.58 -14.96
N GLY A 125 13.76 -4.58 -15.35
CA GLY A 125 13.42 -3.19 -15.12
C GLY A 125 12.10 -2.78 -15.78
N LEU A 126 11.87 -3.17 -17.03
CA LEU A 126 10.61 -2.90 -17.73
C LEU A 126 9.45 -3.73 -17.16
N ALA A 127 9.70 -4.97 -16.73
CA ALA A 127 8.68 -5.80 -16.06
C ALA A 127 8.25 -5.18 -14.73
N LEU A 128 9.20 -4.64 -13.94
CA LEU A 128 8.93 -3.92 -12.70
C LEU A 128 8.04 -2.70 -12.96
N LEU A 129 8.38 -1.86 -13.94
CA LEU A 129 7.59 -0.66 -14.28
C LEU A 129 6.16 -1.04 -14.70
N ARG A 130 6.02 -2.03 -15.59
CA ARG A 130 4.69 -2.53 -15.99
C ARG A 130 3.89 -2.98 -14.79
N GLN A 131 4.49 -3.81 -13.93
CA GLN A 131 3.78 -4.33 -12.76
C GLN A 131 3.41 -3.26 -11.74
N ALA A 132 4.29 -2.30 -11.48
CA ALA A 132 4.06 -1.29 -10.46
C ALA A 132 3.22 -0.10 -10.93
N ILE A 133 3.14 0.17 -12.23
CA ILE A 133 2.45 1.37 -12.76
C ILE A 133 1.17 0.97 -13.50
N GLU A 134 1.27 0.07 -14.49
CA GLU A 134 0.11 -0.29 -15.32
C GLU A 134 -1.01 -0.93 -14.48
N THR A 135 -0.67 -1.76 -13.49
CA THR A 135 -1.68 -2.39 -12.60
C THR A 135 -2.48 -1.36 -11.80
N HIS A 136 -1.84 -0.29 -11.31
CA HIS A 136 -2.51 0.81 -10.62
C HIS A 136 -3.43 1.59 -11.56
N ILE A 137 -2.97 1.86 -12.79
CA ILE A 137 -3.77 2.55 -13.83
C ILE A 137 -5.00 1.70 -14.19
N ILE A 138 -4.82 0.41 -14.51
CA ILE A 138 -5.91 -0.50 -14.88
C ILE A 138 -6.93 -0.59 -13.75
N THR A 139 -6.46 -0.79 -12.52
CA THR A 139 -7.34 -0.93 -11.35
C THR A 139 -8.15 0.34 -11.10
N SER A 140 -7.51 1.50 -11.10
CA SER A 140 -8.18 2.78 -10.91
C SER A 140 -9.16 3.11 -12.05
N HIS A 141 -8.79 2.78 -13.29
CA HIS A 141 -9.67 2.98 -14.46
C HIS A 141 -11.00 2.21 -14.32
N CYS A 142 -10.93 0.95 -13.86
CA CYS A 142 -12.13 0.13 -13.68
C CYS A 142 -12.93 0.52 -12.42
N ALA A 143 -12.27 1.01 -11.37
CA ALA A 143 -12.91 1.41 -10.11
C ALA A 143 -13.59 2.78 -10.17
N ALA A 144 -12.95 3.76 -10.80
CA ALA A 144 -13.38 5.16 -10.80
C ALA A 144 -14.83 5.36 -11.26
N PRO A 145 -15.36 4.66 -12.28
CA PRO A 145 -16.76 4.81 -12.68
C PRO A 145 -17.78 4.51 -11.58
N LEU A 146 -17.48 3.59 -10.64
CA LEU A 146 -18.37 3.32 -9.49
C LEU A 146 -18.37 4.53 -8.54
N MET A 147 -17.20 5.04 -8.17
CA MET A 147 -17.05 6.19 -7.28
C MET A 147 -17.63 7.48 -7.88
N VAL A 148 -17.43 7.69 -9.18
CA VAL A 148 -17.98 8.84 -9.91
C VAL A 148 -19.51 8.82 -9.89
N ARG A 149 -20.14 7.67 -10.17
CA ARG A 149 -21.60 7.52 -10.07
C ARG A 149 -22.12 7.71 -8.64
N GLN A 150 -21.36 7.27 -7.65
CA GLN A 150 -21.66 7.44 -6.23
C GLN A 150 -21.51 8.91 -5.78
N GLY A 151 -20.70 9.72 -6.47
CA GLY A 151 -20.38 11.09 -6.09
C GLY A 151 -19.45 11.19 -4.88
N SER A 152 -18.75 10.11 -4.53
CA SER A 152 -17.80 10.05 -3.41
C SER A 152 -16.90 8.83 -3.54
N GLY A 153 -15.68 8.91 -2.99
CA GLY A 153 -14.74 7.81 -2.95
C GLY A 153 -13.35 8.27 -2.53
N LEU A 154 -12.52 7.30 -2.18
CA LEU A 154 -11.11 7.52 -1.83
C LEU A 154 -10.24 6.49 -2.56
N ILE A 155 -9.28 6.97 -3.34
CA ILE A 155 -8.21 6.16 -3.95
C ILE A 155 -6.92 6.42 -3.17
N LEU A 156 -6.31 5.35 -2.66
CA LEU A 156 -5.00 5.36 -2.02
C LEU A 156 -3.98 4.64 -2.90
N GLU A 157 -3.02 5.38 -3.39
CA GLU A 157 -1.89 4.88 -4.16
C GLU A 157 -0.71 4.64 -3.21
N ILE A 158 -0.35 3.38 -2.95
CA ILE A 158 0.70 3.04 -2.00
C ILE A 158 2.07 3.12 -2.67
N THR A 159 2.96 3.91 -2.07
CA THR A 159 4.26 4.24 -2.67
C THR A 159 5.38 4.20 -1.64
N ASP A 160 6.55 4.72 -2.02
CA ASP A 160 7.70 4.97 -1.14
C ASP A 160 8.11 6.44 -1.26
N GLY A 161 8.13 7.14 -0.10
CA GLY A 161 8.45 8.55 0.00
C GLY A 161 7.34 9.50 -0.46
N THR A 162 7.49 10.77 -0.10
CA THR A 162 6.49 11.83 -0.39
C THR A 162 6.96 12.84 -1.43
N GLY A 163 8.14 12.63 -2.03
CA GLY A 163 8.78 13.59 -2.92
C GLY A 163 9.57 12.95 -4.05
N VAL A 164 10.37 13.78 -4.70
CA VAL A 164 11.16 13.44 -5.90
C VAL A 164 12.62 13.05 -5.59
N GLY A 165 12.94 12.76 -4.33
CA GLY A 165 14.28 12.28 -3.96
C GLY A 165 14.59 10.92 -4.58
N TYR A 166 15.81 10.75 -5.09
CA TYR A 166 16.25 9.50 -5.70
C TYR A 166 16.30 8.34 -4.68
N ARG A 167 15.77 7.16 -5.06
CA ARG A 167 15.56 5.99 -4.18
C ARG A 167 16.54 4.84 -4.46
N GLY A 168 17.74 5.14 -4.94
CA GLY A 168 18.84 4.17 -5.04
C GLY A 168 18.87 3.28 -6.28
N ASN A 169 17.75 3.06 -6.97
CA ASN A 169 17.68 2.31 -8.22
C ASN A 169 16.75 3.01 -9.22
N LEU A 170 17.14 3.12 -10.48
CA LEU A 170 16.40 3.87 -11.49
C LEU A 170 14.97 3.35 -11.70
N PHE A 171 14.81 2.05 -11.86
CA PHE A 171 13.49 1.45 -12.16
C PHE A 171 12.58 1.50 -10.94
N TYR A 172 13.13 1.24 -9.75
CA TYR A 172 12.42 1.39 -8.49
C TYR A 172 11.97 2.82 -8.25
N ASP A 173 12.89 3.79 -8.42
CA ASP A 173 12.59 5.21 -8.25
C ASP A 173 11.50 5.69 -9.19
N LEU A 174 11.61 5.35 -10.48
CA LEU A 174 10.58 5.68 -11.48
C LEU A 174 9.23 5.06 -11.12
N ALA A 175 9.20 3.81 -10.67
CA ALA A 175 7.95 3.16 -10.24
C ALA A 175 7.29 3.94 -9.10
N LYS A 176 8.04 4.21 -8.04
CA LYS A 176 7.50 4.89 -6.84
C LYS A 176 7.16 6.36 -7.09
N ALA A 177 7.97 7.09 -7.85
CA ALA A 177 7.66 8.46 -8.26
C ALA A 177 6.44 8.52 -9.19
N SER A 178 6.27 7.56 -10.11
CA SER A 178 5.10 7.48 -10.99
C SER A 178 3.80 7.29 -10.22
N VAL A 179 3.80 6.51 -9.15
CA VAL A 179 2.62 6.30 -8.29
C VAL A 179 2.22 7.60 -7.59
N ILE A 180 3.18 8.40 -7.10
CA ILE A 180 2.89 9.74 -6.55
C ILE A 180 2.27 10.65 -7.63
N ARG A 181 2.83 10.62 -8.83
CA ARG A 181 2.31 11.41 -9.95
C ARG A 181 0.93 10.96 -10.39
N LEU A 182 0.68 9.64 -10.35
CA LEU A 182 -0.62 9.05 -10.67
C LEU A 182 -1.71 9.56 -9.70
N ALA A 183 -1.45 9.54 -8.40
CA ALA A 183 -2.38 10.07 -7.40
C ALA A 183 -2.73 11.54 -7.67
N LEU A 184 -1.74 12.37 -8.02
CA LEU A 184 -1.97 13.77 -8.38
C LEU A 184 -2.80 13.89 -9.66
N ALA A 185 -2.49 13.13 -10.71
CA ALA A 185 -3.24 13.19 -11.97
C ALA A 185 -4.71 12.76 -11.78
N GLN A 186 -4.93 11.63 -11.08
CA GLN A 186 -6.27 11.16 -10.72
C GLN A 186 -7.04 12.21 -9.91
N SER A 187 -6.38 12.90 -8.99
CA SER A 187 -7.02 13.94 -8.18
C SER A 187 -7.54 15.11 -9.00
N GLU A 188 -6.80 15.52 -10.03
CA GLU A 188 -7.22 16.62 -10.91
C GLU A 188 -8.45 16.23 -11.76
N GLU A 189 -8.49 14.98 -12.24
CA GLU A 189 -9.61 14.50 -13.05
C GLU A 189 -10.86 14.15 -12.21
N LEU A 190 -10.67 13.69 -10.97
CA LEU A 190 -11.75 13.18 -10.10
C LEU A 190 -12.31 14.23 -9.12
N ARG A 191 -11.62 15.36 -8.93
CA ARG A 191 -11.98 16.40 -7.96
C ARG A 191 -13.43 16.86 -8.06
N HIS A 192 -13.93 17.05 -9.27
CA HIS A 192 -15.30 17.54 -9.51
C HIS A 192 -16.39 16.50 -9.28
N TYR A 193 -16.00 15.26 -9.09
CA TYR A 193 -16.91 14.14 -8.85
C TYR A 193 -16.96 13.69 -7.38
N GLY A 194 -16.34 14.46 -6.48
CA GLY A 194 -16.32 14.14 -5.05
C GLY A 194 -15.43 12.97 -4.68
N VAL A 195 -14.53 12.55 -5.56
CA VAL A 195 -13.58 11.44 -5.33
C VAL A 195 -12.20 12.02 -5.01
N ALA A 196 -11.62 11.60 -3.89
CA ALA A 196 -10.25 11.95 -3.51
C ALA A 196 -9.27 10.87 -4.00
N ALA A 197 -8.10 11.32 -4.46
CA ALA A 197 -6.97 10.42 -4.78
C ALA A 197 -5.70 10.94 -4.08
N LEU A 198 -5.01 10.07 -3.34
CA LEU A 198 -3.86 10.39 -2.49
C LEU A 198 -2.76 9.36 -2.69
N ALA A 199 -1.51 9.77 -2.61
CA ALA A 199 -0.40 8.84 -2.41
C ALA A 199 -0.14 8.67 -0.90
N LEU A 200 0.09 7.43 -0.47
CA LEU A 200 0.38 7.10 0.93
C LEU A 200 1.66 6.26 1.01
N THR A 201 2.61 6.69 1.83
CA THR A 201 3.85 5.96 2.05
C THR A 201 4.00 5.50 3.50
N PRO A 202 4.38 4.22 3.73
CA PRO A 202 4.93 3.80 5.01
C PRO A 202 6.33 4.36 5.23
N GLY A 203 6.84 4.19 6.44
CA GLY A 203 8.26 4.23 6.73
C GLY A 203 8.95 2.90 6.39
N PHE A 204 9.99 2.54 7.14
CA PHE A 204 10.62 1.23 7.00
C PHE A 204 9.66 0.13 7.48
N LEU A 205 9.03 -0.55 6.52
CA LEU A 205 7.95 -1.48 6.79
C LEU A 205 8.47 -2.88 7.15
N ARG A 206 8.14 -3.37 8.33
CA ARG A 206 8.40 -4.76 8.75
C ARG A 206 7.39 -5.71 8.09
N SER A 207 7.48 -5.87 6.77
CA SER A 207 6.71 -6.87 6.05
C SER A 207 7.24 -8.28 6.33
N GLU A 208 6.45 -9.31 6.01
CA GLU A 208 6.85 -10.71 6.14
C GLU A 208 8.17 -10.99 5.40
N ALA A 209 8.34 -10.39 4.21
CA ALA A 209 9.56 -10.54 3.43
C ALA A 209 10.78 -9.87 4.08
N VAL A 210 10.61 -8.69 4.67
CA VAL A 210 11.68 -7.98 5.39
C VAL A 210 12.09 -8.77 6.63
N LEU A 211 11.14 -9.24 7.43
CA LEU A 211 11.43 -10.03 8.62
C LEU A 211 12.18 -11.33 8.26
N ASP A 212 11.74 -12.05 7.23
CA ASP A 212 12.40 -13.26 6.73
C ASP A 212 13.81 -12.98 6.22
N HIS A 213 14.01 -11.89 5.47
CA HIS A 213 15.33 -11.49 4.95
C HIS A 213 16.34 -11.27 6.09
N PHE A 214 15.92 -10.68 7.19
CA PHE A 214 16.78 -10.44 8.35
C PHE A 214 16.80 -11.62 9.34
N GLY A 215 16.00 -12.66 9.11
CA GLY A 215 15.92 -13.87 9.95
C GLY A 215 15.36 -13.59 11.34
N VAL A 216 14.38 -12.69 11.45
CA VAL A 216 13.70 -12.32 12.69
C VAL A 216 12.20 -12.49 12.58
N SER A 217 11.51 -12.63 13.73
CA SER A 217 10.06 -12.56 13.80
C SER A 217 9.59 -11.18 14.28
N GLU A 218 8.29 -10.89 14.16
CA GLU A 218 7.73 -9.61 14.66
C GLU A 218 7.93 -9.44 16.17
N GLU A 219 7.94 -10.53 16.97
CA GLU A 219 8.20 -10.45 18.40
C GLU A 219 9.67 -10.13 18.71
N ARG A 220 10.57 -10.44 17.78
CA ARG A 220 12.02 -10.29 17.94
C ARG A 220 12.65 -9.33 16.93
N TRP A 221 11.86 -8.47 16.30
CA TRP A 221 12.33 -7.56 15.25
C TRP A 221 13.48 -6.64 15.71
N ARG A 222 13.55 -6.35 17.02
CA ARG A 222 14.63 -5.50 17.57
C ARG A 222 16.02 -6.13 17.45
N ASP A 223 16.10 -7.45 17.32
CA ASP A 223 17.37 -8.16 17.11
C ASP A 223 17.99 -7.79 15.74
N ALA A 224 17.18 -7.29 14.80
CA ALA A 224 17.64 -6.84 13.49
C ALA A 224 18.26 -5.43 13.50
N ILE A 225 18.09 -4.64 14.57
CA ILE A 225 18.65 -3.28 14.67
C ILE A 225 20.20 -3.30 14.57
N GLU A 226 20.85 -4.35 15.07
CA GLU A 226 22.29 -4.52 14.95
C GLU A 226 22.76 -4.76 13.50
N LYS A 227 21.86 -5.31 12.66
CA LYS A 227 22.13 -5.60 11.24
C LYS A 227 21.79 -4.42 10.34
N ASP A 228 20.71 -3.73 10.65
CA ASP A 228 20.23 -2.55 9.94
C ASP A 228 19.57 -1.56 10.92
N ALA A 229 20.24 -0.40 11.12
CA ALA A 229 19.77 0.65 12.02
C ALA A 229 18.38 1.21 11.65
N ASN A 230 17.90 0.99 10.43
CA ASN A 230 16.59 1.43 9.96
C ASN A 230 15.45 0.76 10.74
N PHE A 231 15.67 -0.45 11.27
CA PHE A 231 14.71 -1.10 12.15
C PHE A 231 14.31 -0.27 13.37
N ALA A 232 15.18 0.62 13.86
CA ALA A 232 14.88 1.47 15.02
C ALA A 232 13.68 2.40 14.79
N ALA A 233 13.38 2.75 13.54
CA ALA A 233 12.21 3.56 13.16
C ALA A 233 11.22 2.80 12.29
N SER A 234 11.29 1.47 12.31
CA SER A 234 10.41 0.62 11.51
C SER A 234 8.99 0.55 12.06
N GLU A 235 8.06 0.28 11.17
CA GLU A 235 6.62 0.16 11.47
C GLU A 235 6.05 -1.19 11.05
N THR A 236 4.98 -1.63 11.72
CA THR A 236 4.23 -2.81 11.29
C THR A 236 3.30 -2.49 10.12
N PRO A 237 2.84 -3.50 9.35
CA PRO A 237 1.77 -3.31 8.36
C PRO A 237 0.47 -2.74 8.93
N ALA A 238 0.21 -2.87 10.23
CA ALA A 238 -0.95 -2.26 10.86
C ALA A 238 -0.86 -0.73 10.91
N TYR A 239 0.34 -0.15 10.96
CA TYR A 239 0.50 1.30 11.08
C TYR A 239 0.02 2.03 9.82
N ILE A 240 0.43 1.57 8.63
CA ILE A 240 -0.12 2.10 7.37
C ILE A 240 -1.61 1.77 7.22
N GLY A 241 -2.06 0.61 7.73
CA GLY A 241 -3.48 0.27 7.80
C GLY A 241 -4.29 1.29 8.61
N ARG A 242 -3.79 1.69 9.79
CA ARG A 242 -4.42 2.73 10.62
C ARG A 242 -4.42 4.10 9.95
N ALA A 243 -3.38 4.44 9.19
CA ALA A 243 -3.35 5.64 8.36
C ALA A 243 -4.45 5.60 7.29
N ALA A 244 -4.61 4.48 6.58
CA ALA A 244 -5.67 4.29 5.60
C ALA A 244 -7.08 4.40 6.21
N VAL A 245 -7.30 3.79 7.39
CA VAL A 245 -8.56 3.93 8.14
C VAL A 245 -8.82 5.38 8.55
N ALA A 246 -7.80 6.10 9.03
CA ALA A 246 -7.94 7.49 9.43
C ALA A 246 -8.38 8.36 8.25
N LEU A 247 -7.75 8.19 7.08
CA LEU A 247 -8.12 8.90 5.84
C LEU A 247 -9.52 8.51 5.35
N ALA A 248 -9.86 7.22 5.35
CA ALA A 248 -11.17 6.73 4.90
C ALA A 248 -12.33 7.18 5.80
N ALA A 249 -12.05 7.44 7.09
CA ALA A 249 -13.01 7.93 8.06
C ALA A 249 -13.05 9.47 8.17
N ASP A 250 -12.14 10.19 7.52
CA ASP A 250 -12.09 11.65 7.58
C ASP A 250 -13.12 12.27 6.62
N PRO A 251 -14.14 12.98 7.10
CA PRO A 251 -15.11 13.64 6.24
C PRO A 251 -14.51 14.77 5.40
N LYS A 252 -13.28 15.20 5.71
CA LYS A 252 -12.54 16.23 4.99
C LYS A 252 -11.41 15.67 4.13
N VAL A 253 -11.37 14.36 3.89
CA VAL A 253 -10.30 13.73 3.09
C VAL A 253 -10.16 14.34 1.70
N HIS A 254 -11.25 14.86 1.14
CA HIS A 254 -11.25 15.52 -0.16
C HIS A 254 -10.38 16.80 -0.20
N ASP A 255 -10.23 17.50 0.94
CA ASP A 255 -9.37 18.69 1.03
C ASP A 255 -7.88 18.34 0.85
N ARG A 256 -7.53 17.06 0.95
CA ARG A 256 -6.16 16.53 0.80
C ARG A 256 -5.88 15.94 -0.57
N THR A 257 -6.88 15.89 -1.45
CA THR A 257 -6.74 15.22 -2.75
C THR A 257 -5.51 15.74 -3.52
N GLY A 258 -4.75 14.83 -4.12
CA GLY A 258 -3.50 15.11 -4.83
C GLY A 258 -2.24 15.17 -3.96
N GLN A 259 -2.36 15.04 -2.64
CA GLN A 259 -1.21 15.05 -1.74
C GLN A 259 -0.52 13.68 -1.68
N ALA A 260 0.78 13.71 -1.40
CA ALA A 260 1.56 12.54 -0.97
C ALA A 260 1.76 12.63 0.55
N LEU A 261 1.22 11.67 1.28
CA LEU A 261 1.14 11.64 2.73
C LEU A 261 1.95 10.47 3.30
N SER A 262 2.43 10.62 4.51
CA SER A 262 3.18 9.58 5.20
C SER A 262 2.50 9.11 6.48
N THR A 263 2.74 7.85 6.86
CA THR A 263 2.20 7.26 8.09
C THR A 263 2.60 8.05 9.33
N TRP A 264 3.85 8.48 9.42
CA TRP A 264 4.37 9.22 10.59
C TRP A 264 3.81 10.64 10.74
N GLN A 265 3.44 11.32 9.64
CA GLN A 265 2.73 12.60 9.68
C GLN A 265 1.29 12.40 10.10
N LEU A 266 0.59 11.44 9.46
CA LEU A 266 -0.80 11.12 9.77
C LEU A 266 -0.98 10.61 11.19
N ALA A 267 -0.03 9.84 11.73
CA ALA A 267 -0.09 9.36 13.10
C ALA A 267 -0.06 10.50 14.13
N LYS A 268 0.75 11.53 13.89
CA LYS A 268 0.76 12.72 14.75
C LYS A 268 -0.56 13.49 14.67
N GLU A 269 -1.12 13.60 13.47
CA GLU A 269 -2.33 14.37 13.20
C GLU A 269 -3.59 13.66 13.72
N TYR A 270 -3.78 12.38 13.36
CA TYR A 270 -4.94 11.57 13.75
C TYR A 270 -4.75 10.84 15.07
N ARG A 271 -3.58 10.94 15.70
CA ARG A 271 -3.24 10.39 17.04
C ARG A 271 -3.39 8.88 17.15
N PHE A 272 -3.08 8.16 16.09
CA PHE A 272 -2.97 6.70 16.16
C PHE A 272 -1.53 6.27 16.45
N THR A 273 -1.38 5.05 16.95
CA THR A 273 -0.09 4.42 17.27
C THR A 273 0.05 3.13 16.47
N ASP A 274 1.23 2.54 16.44
CA ASP A 274 1.45 1.17 15.98
C ASP A 274 0.94 0.16 17.03
N ARG A 275 1.06 -1.14 16.76
CA ARG A 275 0.57 -2.22 17.62
C ARG A 275 1.17 -2.21 19.02
N ASP A 276 2.41 -1.80 19.15
CA ASP A 276 3.15 -1.69 20.42
C ASP A 276 2.91 -0.38 21.18
N GLY A 277 1.99 0.47 20.69
CA GLY A 277 1.66 1.76 21.29
C GLY A 277 2.61 2.91 20.92
N ASN A 278 3.64 2.66 20.12
CA ASN A 278 4.58 3.67 19.66
C ASN A 278 4.07 4.40 18.42
N GLN A 279 4.71 5.53 18.10
CA GLN A 279 4.54 6.26 16.85
C GLN A 279 5.88 6.31 16.12
N PRO A 280 6.23 5.31 15.28
CA PRO A 280 7.43 5.34 14.46
C PRO A 280 7.49 6.63 13.63
N ASP A 281 8.65 7.30 13.61
CA ASP A 281 8.87 8.52 12.83
C ASP A 281 10.03 8.33 11.86
N TRP A 282 9.73 7.65 10.75
CA TRP A 282 10.68 7.40 9.68
C TRP A 282 11.28 8.70 9.11
N GLY A 283 10.45 9.74 8.94
CA GLY A 283 10.92 11.01 8.38
C GLY A 283 12.03 11.65 9.20
N THR A 284 11.89 11.68 10.52
CA THR A 284 12.92 12.20 11.43
C THR A 284 14.16 11.30 11.43
N HIS A 285 13.99 9.99 11.42
CA HIS A 285 15.09 9.02 11.36
C HIS A 285 15.91 9.18 10.07
N PHE A 286 15.26 9.19 8.94
CA PHE A 286 15.91 9.32 7.63
C PHE A 286 16.69 10.64 7.49
N GLN A 287 16.14 11.75 7.98
CA GLN A 287 16.86 13.03 8.00
C GLN A 287 18.13 13.01 8.87
N ARG A 288 18.16 12.22 9.93
CA ARG A 288 19.38 12.02 10.75
C ARG A 288 20.42 11.24 9.95
N LEU A 289 20.01 10.13 9.31
CA LEU A 289 20.92 9.32 8.49
C LEU A 289 21.58 10.16 7.39
N LEU A 290 20.82 11.00 6.69
CA LEU A 290 21.37 11.87 5.64
C LEU A 290 22.38 12.88 6.19
N ARG A 291 22.18 13.41 7.39
CA ARG A 291 23.15 14.31 8.04
C ARG A 291 24.44 13.59 8.43
N ASP A 292 24.32 12.41 9.00
CA ASP A 292 25.47 11.61 9.45
C ASP A 292 26.36 11.19 8.26
N VAL A 293 25.74 10.85 7.10
CA VAL A 293 26.48 10.57 5.86
C VAL A 293 27.21 11.81 5.35
N SER A 294 26.54 12.96 5.27
CA SER A 294 27.16 14.20 4.78
C SER A 294 28.32 14.67 5.67
N GLU A 295 28.23 14.48 6.97
CA GLU A 295 29.34 14.79 7.92
C GLU A 295 30.51 13.80 7.79
N SER A 296 30.26 12.55 7.41
CA SER A 296 31.31 11.55 7.20
C SER A 296 32.07 11.75 5.88
N GLU A 297 31.41 12.27 4.85
CA GLU A 297 32.04 12.60 3.55
C GLU A 297 32.87 13.90 3.59
N LEU A 298 32.68 14.73 4.62
CA LEU A 298 33.43 15.97 4.83
C LEU A 298 34.68 15.79 5.72
N ARG A 299 34.94 14.59 6.21
CA ARG A 299 36.15 14.21 7.03
C ARG A 299 37.09 13.34 6.22
#